data_9fed90f2dd26eef90599af7a2d2fb705
#
_entry.id   9fed90f2dd26eef90599af7a2d2fb705
#
_cell.length_a   1.000
_cell.length_b   1.000
_cell.length_c   1.000
_cell.angle_alpha   90.00
_cell.angle_beta   90.00
_cell.angle_gamma   90.00
#
_symmetry.space_group_name_H-M   'P 1'
#
loop_
_entity.id
_entity.type
_entity.pdbx_description
1 polymer ?
#
loop_
_entity_poly.entity_id
_entity_poly.type
_entity_poly.pdbx_seq_one_letter_code
_entity_poly.pdbx_strand_id
1 'polypeptide(L)'
;MLDFFFSTDGLRVIALLAVVVAVVLIQRSRQHQLAADPKVVKDQLEKLGDDYTVLSDVVVSAELGMNDVSHVVVSPYGVFVLTVKTEAGKVTGREGDREWHIKSSNDILYNPLWENRKHVNALEKIIGPVWFIPVVVFTRAALKGEFSAHVVRLKGLIPYILKNKTSRLSDDKRDEIIQKLTTGREASE
;
A
#
# COMPACT_ATOMS: atom_id res chain seq x y z
N MET A 1 20.95 -18.86 43.98
CA MET A 1 20.26 -18.29 42.79
C MET A 1 20.68 -18.96 41.48
N LEU A 2 21.95 -19.39 41.33
CA LEU A 2 22.46 -20.14 40.17
C LEU A 2 21.95 -21.59 40.11
N ASP A 3 21.68 -22.22 41.23
CA ASP A 3 21.22 -23.63 41.31
C ASP A 3 19.84 -23.87 40.69
N PHE A 4 18.99 -22.85 40.64
CA PHE A 4 17.68 -22.94 40.00
C PHE A 4 17.79 -23.09 38.47
N PHE A 5 18.79 -22.46 37.84
CA PHE A 5 18.97 -22.54 36.37
C PHE A 5 19.45 -23.91 35.91
N PHE A 6 20.12 -24.66 36.76
CA PHE A 6 20.63 -26.03 36.49
C PHE A 6 19.68 -27.13 37.01
N SER A 7 18.56 -26.76 37.63
CA SER A 7 17.55 -27.74 38.01
C SER A 7 16.75 -28.20 36.79
N THR A 8 16.17 -29.41 36.84
CA THR A 8 15.33 -29.96 35.78
C THR A 8 14.16 -29.02 35.44
N ASP A 9 13.67 -28.29 36.41
CA ASP A 9 12.57 -27.32 36.22
C ASP A 9 13.05 -26.01 35.60
N GLY A 10 14.25 -25.54 35.93
CA GLY A 10 14.90 -24.40 35.30
C GLY A 10 15.18 -24.66 33.81
N LEU A 11 15.66 -25.85 33.47
CA LEU A 11 15.88 -26.26 32.08
C LEU A 11 14.56 -26.31 31.28
N ARG A 12 13.45 -26.75 31.87
CA ARG A 12 12.14 -26.76 31.23
C ARG A 12 11.61 -25.35 30.97
N VAL A 13 11.81 -24.42 31.89
CA VAL A 13 11.42 -23.01 31.72
C VAL A 13 12.24 -22.35 30.60
N ILE A 14 13.54 -22.60 30.55
CA ILE A 14 14.42 -22.09 29.48
C ILE A 14 14.00 -22.66 28.13
N ALA A 15 13.70 -23.95 28.04
CA ALA A 15 13.23 -24.59 26.80
C ALA A 15 11.88 -24.01 26.33
N LEU A 16 10.94 -23.78 27.24
CA LEU A 16 9.65 -23.13 26.94
C LEU A 16 9.85 -21.69 26.40
N LEU A 17 10.68 -20.91 27.05
CA LEU A 17 11.01 -19.56 26.60
C LEU A 17 11.67 -19.57 25.21
N ALA A 18 12.58 -20.50 24.94
CA ALA A 18 13.20 -20.64 23.62
C ALA A 18 12.18 -20.98 22.54
N VAL A 19 11.22 -21.86 22.84
CA VAL A 19 10.14 -22.19 21.89
C VAL A 19 9.24 -20.97 21.63
N VAL A 20 8.87 -20.23 22.67
CA VAL A 20 8.07 -19.00 22.49
C VAL A 20 8.80 -17.97 21.64
N VAL A 21 10.07 -17.75 21.92
CA VAL A 21 10.90 -16.83 21.11
C VAL A 21 11.00 -17.30 19.66
N ALA A 22 11.22 -18.61 19.44
CA ALA A 22 11.29 -19.17 18.09
C ALA A 22 9.96 -18.99 17.34
N VAL A 23 8.82 -19.25 17.98
CA VAL A 23 7.48 -19.04 17.39
C VAL A 23 7.27 -17.57 17.03
N VAL A 24 7.62 -16.64 17.93
CA VAL A 24 7.51 -15.19 17.67
C VAL A 24 8.40 -14.77 16.50
N LEU A 25 9.63 -15.28 16.43
CA LEU A 25 10.55 -14.97 15.33
C LEU A 25 10.05 -15.53 14.00
N ILE A 26 9.51 -16.76 13.98
CA ILE A 26 8.94 -17.38 12.78
C ILE A 26 7.70 -16.59 12.32
N GLN A 27 6.81 -16.23 13.24
CA GLN A 27 5.63 -15.42 12.90
C GLN A 27 6.03 -14.04 12.35
N ARG A 28 7.02 -13.40 12.96
CA ARG A 28 7.54 -12.11 12.50
C ARG A 28 8.18 -12.21 11.12
N SER A 29 8.95 -13.27 10.85
CA SER A 29 9.55 -13.53 9.54
C SER A 29 8.49 -13.75 8.47
N ARG A 30 7.46 -14.57 8.75
CA ARG A 30 6.33 -14.78 7.83
C ARG A 30 5.57 -13.49 7.53
N GLN A 31 5.29 -12.66 8.54
CA GLN A 31 4.65 -11.36 8.33
C GLN A 31 5.50 -10.43 7.46
N HIS A 32 6.84 -10.46 7.62
CA HIS A 32 7.74 -9.69 6.77
C HIS A 32 7.74 -10.16 5.31
N GLN A 33 7.66 -11.47 5.06
CA GLN A 33 7.59 -12.02 3.71
C GLN A 33 6.25 -11.69 3.05
N LEU A 34 5.13 -11.88 3.75
CA LEU A 34 3.79 -11.53 3.25
C LEU A 34 3.67 -10.04 2.92
N ALA A 35 4.21 -9.16 3.77
CA ALA A 35 4.20 -7.72 3.52
C ALA A 35 5.12 -7.29 2.35
N ALA A 36 6.02 -8.15 1.88
CA ALA A 36 6.83 -7.92 0.68
C ALA A 36 6.05 -8.20 -0.62
N ASP A 37 4.97 -8.98 -0.54
CA ASP A 37 4.13 -9.31 -1.69
C ASP A 37 3.17 -8.13 -1.98
N PRO A 38 3.17 -7.57 -3.20
CA PRO A 38 2.18 -6.57 -3.62
C PRO A 38 0.73 -7.01 -3.42
N LYS A 39 0.46 -8.32 -3.51
CA LYS A 39 -0.88 -8.92 -3.28
C LYS A 39 -1.46 -8.60 -1.91
N VAL A 40 -0.62 -8.36 -0.89
CA VAL A 40 -1.11 -8.03 0.45
C VAL A 40 -1.98 -6.77 0.48
N VAL A 41 -1.73 -5.83 -0.43
CA VAL A 41 -2.55 -4.62 -0.57
C VAL A 41 -3.90 -4.97 -1.16
N LYS A 42 -3.94 -5.80 -2.21
CA LYS A 42 -5.18 -6.29 -2.82
C LYS A 42 -6.06 -6.99 -1.78
N ASP A 43 -5.50 -7.92 -1.00
CA ASP A 43 -6.21 -8.65 0.06
C ASP A 43 -6.80 -7.72 1.15
N GLN A 44 -6.18 -6.55 1.38
CA GLN A 44 -6.75 -5.54 2.27
C GLN A 44 -7.88 -4.78 1.59
N LEU A 45 -7.73 -4.41 0.32
CA LEU A 45 -8.72 -3.66 -0.44
C LEU A 45 -10.00 -4.49 -0.67
N GLU A 46 -9.90 -5.81 -0.84
CA GLU A 46 -11.04 -6.72 -0.98
C GLU A 46 -11.93 -6.79 0.27
N LYS A 47 -11.48 -6.25 1.41
CA LYS A 47 -12.29 -6.11 2.63
C LYS A 47 -13.16 -4.84 2.63
N LEU A 48 -13.01 -3.97 1.63
CA LEU A 48 -13.91 -2.86 1.41
C LEU A 48 -15.29 -3.40 1.00
N GLY A 49 -16.35 -2.74 1.45
CA GLY A 49 -17.72 -3.15 1.10
C GLY A 49 -18.07 -2.89 -0.37
N ASP A 50 -19.29 -3.24 -0.76
CA ASP A 50 -19.81 -3.23 -2.13
C ASP A 50 -19.78 -1.85 -2.81
N ASP A 51 -19.67 -0.78 -2.04
CA ASP A 51 -19.50 0.58 -2.58
C ASP A 51 -18.14 0.80 -3.28
N TYR A 52 -17.19 -0.14 -3.15
CA TYR A 52 -15.84 0.00 -3.63
C TYR A 52 -15.49 -1.07 -4.67
N THR A 53 -15.18 -0.66 -5.89
CA THR A 53 -14.69 -1.56 -6.94
C THR A 53 -13.18 -1.45 -7.02
N VAL A 54 -12.48 -2.56 -6.81
CA VAL A 54 -11.00 -2.63 -6.81
C VAL A 54 -10.52 -3.16 -8.15
N LEU A 55 -9.75 -2.34 -8.86
CA LEU A 55 -9.05 -2.71 -10.10
C LEU A 55 -7.56 -2.78 -9.80
N SER A 56 -6.92 -3.92 -10.06
CA SER A 56 -5.49 -4.13 -9.83
C SER A 56 -4.75 -4.20 -11.16
N ASP A 57 -3.46 -3.83 -11.14
CA ASP A 57 -2.57 -3.90 -12.29
C ASP A 57 -3.16 -3.17 -13.52
N VAL A 58 -3.58 -1.91 -13.29
CA VAL A 58 -4.20 -1.09 -14.34
C VAL A 58 -3.10 -0.49 -15.20
N VAL A 59 -3.01 -0.96 -16.45
CA VAL A 59 -2.06 -0.42 -17.43
C VAL A 59 -2.67 0.79 -18.11
N VAL A 60 -1.96 1.91 -18.05
CA VAL A 60 -2.38 3.17 -18.65
C VAL A 60 -1.36 3.59 -19.70
N SER A 61 -1.77 3.61 -20.95
CA SER A 61 -0.94 4.12 -22.04
C SER A 61 -0.90 5.64 -21.96
N ALA A 62 0.29 6.21 -21.88
CA ALA A 62 0.49 7.66 -21.91
C ALA A 62 1.55 8.01 -22.98
N GLU A 63 1.58 9.28 -23.43
CA GLU A 63 2.52 9.77 -24.44
C GLU A 63 4.01 9.52 -24.10
N LEU A 64 4.32 9.30 -22.82
CA LEU A 64 5.68 9.06 -22.32
C LEU A 64 5.92 7.58 -21.92
N GLY A 65 5.07 6.65 -22.39
CA GLY A 65 5.19 5.22 -22.11
C GLY A 65 4.01 4.65 -21.33
N MET A 66 4.10 3.35 -21.01
CA MET A 66 3.11 2.66 -20.20
C MET A 66 3.32 3.01 -18.74
N ASN A 67 2.24 3.30 -18.03
CA ASN A 67 2.23 3.47 -16.58
C ASN A 67 1.44 2.34 -15.94
N ASP A 68 2.12 1.57 -15.11
CA ASP A 68 1.48 0.50 -14.33
C ASP A 68 0.99 1.07 -13.00
N VAL A 69 -0.32 1.19 -12.87
CA VAL A 69 -0.96 1.64 -11.63
C VAL A 69 -1.30 0.42 -10.80
N SER A 70 -0.66 0.27 -9.65
CA SER A 70 -0.80 -0.92 -8.80
C SER A 70 -2.26 -1.25 -8.48
N HIS A 71 -3.03 -0.26 -8.04
CA HIS A 71 -4.46 -0.41 -7.77
C HIS A 71 -5.21 0.90 -8.00
N VAL A 72 -6.42 0.79 -8.54
CA VAL A 72 -7.41 1.87 -8.61
C VAL A 72 -8.67 1.40 -7.87
N VAL A 73 -9.17 2.21 -6.94
CA VAL A 73 -10.42 1.90 -6.22
C VAL A 73 -11.45 2.96 -6.57
N VAL A 74 -12.50 2.52 -7.27
CA VAL A 74 -13.63 3.38 -7.68
C VAL A 74 -14.72 3.27 -6.62
N SER A 75 -15.21 4.41 -6.16
CA SER A 75 -16.26 4.49 -5.12
C SER A 75 -17.15 5.71 -5.30
N PRO A 76 -18.30 5.81 -4.61
CA PRO A 76 -19.11 7.03 -4.61
C PRO A 76 -18.34 8.27 -4.13
N TYR A 77 -17.28 8.07 -3.36
CA TYR A 77 -16.52 9.13 -2.71
C TYR A 77 -15.37 9.67 -3.58
N GLY A 78 -15.05 9.00 -4.69
CA GLY A 78 -14.00 9.35 -5.63
C GLY A 78 -13.21 8.14 -6.12
N VAL A 79 -12.17 8.42 -6.88
CA VAL A 79 -11.25 7.42 -7.46
C VAL A 79 -9.93 7.47 -6.68
N PHE A 80 -9.67 6.44 -5.88
CA PHE A 80 -8.40 6.29 -5.16
C PHE A 80 -7.37 5.69 -6.11
N VAL A 81 -6.23 6.35 -6.24
CA VAL A 81 -5.10 5.89 -7.07
C VAL A 81 -3.96 5.50 -6.16
N LEU A 82 -3.63 4.21 -6.13
CA LEU A 82 -2.66 3.67 -5.19
C LEU A 82 -1.31 3.41 -5.87
N THR A 83 -0.25 3.91 -5.26
CA THR A 83 1.13 3.51 -5.54
C THR A 83 1.64 2.70 -4.37
N VAL A 84 1.99 1.44 -4.61
CA VAL A 84 2.45 0.50 -3.58
C VAL A 84 3.98 0.53 -3.51
N LYS A 85 4.48 0.68 -2.29
CA LYS A 85 5.91 0.66 -1.98
C LYS A 85 6.22 -0.47 -1.00
N THR A 86 7.09 -1.40 -1.42
CA THR A 86 7.45 -2.61 -0.66
C THR A 86 8.79 -2.50 0.06
N GLU A 87 9.45 -1.36 -0.03
CA GLU A 87 10.72 -1.10 0.64
C GLU A 87 10.59 -1.30 2.14
N ALA A 88 11.63 -1.91 2.71
CA ALA A 88 11.72 -2.14 4.15
C ALA A 88 12.60 -1.08 4.81
N GLY A 89 12.43 -0.91 6.12
CA GLY A 89 13.30 -0.03 6.90
C GLY A 89 12.64 1.28 7.29
N LYS A 90 13.45 2.27 7.63
CA LYS A 90 12.99 3.57 8.13
C LYS A 90 13.08 4.61 7.00
N VAL A 91 11.95 4.94 6.43
CA VAL A 91 11.85 5.99 5.40
C VAL A 91 11.75 7.35 6.05
N THR A 92 12.58 8.28 5.59
CA THR A 92 12.61 9.69 6.02
C THR A 92 12.54 10.60 4.81
N GLY A 93 11.87 11.74 4.92
CA GLY A 93 11.68 12.73 3.86
C GLY A 93 10.53 13.66 4.20
N ARG A 94 10.30 14.63 3.30
CA ARG A 94 9.18 15.57 3.36
C ARG A 94 8.35 15.46 2.09
N GLU A 95 7.12 15.90 2.13
CA GLU A 95 6.22 15.88 0.97
C GLU A 95 6.83 16.57 -0.27
N GLY A 96 7.49 17.71 -0.09
CA GLY A 96 8.08 18.50 -1.18
C GLY A 96 9.46 18.04 -1.65
N ASP A 97 10.13 17.14 -0.92
CA ASP A 97 11.46 16.67 -1.29
C ASP A 97 11.39 15.82 -2.57
N ARG A 98 12.39 15.96 -3.46
CA ARG A 98 12.51 15.11 -4.64
C ARG A 98 12.84 13.67 -4.30
N GLU A 99 13.58 13.47 -3.22
CA GLU A 99 14.14 12.20 -2.80
C GLU A 99 13.86 11.96 -1.32
N TRP A 100 13.49 10.74 -1.00
CA TRP A 100 13.35 10.24 0.35
C TRP A 100 14.45 9.23 0.63
N HIS A 101 14.81 9.02 1.88
CA HIS A 101 15.94 8.18 2.26
C HIS A 101 15.48 6.97 3.09
N ILE A 102 16.04 5.80 2.79
CA ILE A 102 15.83 4.57 3.55
C ILE A 102 17.05 4.36 4.45
N LYS A 103 16.93 4.73 5.72
CA LYS A 103 18.07 4.74 6.66
C LYS A 103 18.74 3.38 6.89
N SER A 104 18.03 2.27 6.66
CA SER A 104 18.57 0.92 6.90
C SER A 104 19.51 0.43 5.81
N SER A 105 19.34 0.88 4.57
CA SER A 105 20.15 0.47 3.41
C SER A 105 20.92 1.61 2.78
N ASN A 106 20.72 2.83 3.26
CA ASN A 106 21.24 4.07 2.68
C ASN A 106 20.78 4.31 1.24
N ASP A 107 19.67 3.67 0.83
CA ASP A 107 19.08 3.83 -0.49
C ASP A 107 18.28 5.11 -0.59
N ILE A 108 18.19 5.61 -1.82
CA ILE A 108 17.37 6.75 -2.20
C ILE A 108 16.10 6.24 -2.85
N LEU A 109 14.96 6.76 -2.40
CA LEU A 109 13.66 6.53 -2.98
C LEU A 109 13.18 7.84 -3.61
N TYR A 110 12.98 7.85 -4.93
CA TYR A 110 12.32 8.99 -5.57
C TYR A 110 10.94 9.18 -4.94
N ASN A 111 10.55 10.44 -4.76
CA ASN A 111 9.30 10.79 -4.06
C ASN A 111 8.09 10.09 -4.71
N PRO A 112 7.50 9.11 -4.04
CA PRO A 112 6.42 8.30 -4.63
C PRO A 112 5.11 9.09 -4.79
N LEU A 113 4.98 10.27 -4.19
CA LEU A 113 3.85 11.18 -4.47
C LEU A 113 3.94 11.75 -5.89
N TRP A 114 5.15 11.96 -6.42
CA TRP A 114 5.33 12.42 -7.80
C TRP A 114 5.03 11.31 -8.81
N GLU A 115 5.40 10.07 -8.48
CA GLU A 115 5.01 8.90 -9.25
C GLU A 115 3.48 8.75 -9.27
N ASN A 116 2.85 8.80 -8.10
CA ASN A 116 1.39 8.72 -8.00
C ASN A 116 0.68 9.83 -8.78
N ARG A 117 1.22 11.06 -8.76
CA ARG A 117 0.69 12.17 -9.57
C ARG A 117 0.73 11.87 -11.07
N LYS A 118 1.78 11.20 -11.56
CA LYS A 118 1.84 10.77 -12.98
C LYS A 118 0.74 9.77 -13.29
N HIS A 119 0.48 8.82 -12.37
CA HIS A 119 -0.62 7.86 -12.50
C HIS A 119 -1.98 8.57 -12.56
N VAL A 120 -2.24 9.52 -11.66
CA VAL A 120 -3.46 10.33 -11.67
C VAL A 120 -3.62 11.05 -12.99
N ASN A 121 -2.59 11.75 -13.47
CA ASN A 121 -2.63 12.49 -14.73
C ASN A 121 -2.89 11.57 -15.95
N ALA A 122 -2.33 10.35 -15.93
CA ALA A 122 -2.57 9.37 -16.99
C ALA A 122 -4.01 8.84 -16.96
N LEU A 123 -4.53 8.54 -15.78
CA LEU A 123 -5.92 8.12 -15.60
C LEU A 123 -6.90 9.22 -16.00
N GLU A 124 -6.64 10.48 -15.64
CA GLU A 124 -7.49 11.62 -15.99
C GLU A 124 -7.69 11.77 -17.51
N LYS A 125 -6.65 11.47 -18.32
CA LYS A 125 -6.76 11.47 -19.78
C LYS A 125 -7.73 10.42 -20.33
N ILE A 126 -7.94 9.30 -19.59
CA ILE A 126 -8.81 8.19 -20.00
C ILE A 126 -10.23 8.38 -19.50
N ILE A 127 -10.37 8.65 -18.20
CA ILE A 127 -11.70 8.67 -17.56
C ILE A 127 -12.26 10.09 -17.41
N GLY A 128 -11.47 11.10 -17.76
CA GLY A 128 -11.82 12.53 -17.62
C GLY A 128 -11.60 13.06 -16.21
N PRO A 129 -11.89 14.34 -16.00
CA PRO A 129 -11.73 14.99 -14.71
C PRO A 129 -12.77 14.49 -13.71
N VAL A 130 -12.29 13.85 -12.65
CA VAL A 130 -13.06 13.33 -11.52
C VAL A 130 -12.35 13.63 -10.21
N TRP A 131 -12.98 13.35 -9.08
CA TRP A 131 -12.32 13.51 -7.80
C TRP A 131 -11.32 12.38 -7.54
N PHE A 132 -10.05 12.62 -7.87
CA PHE A 132 -8.96 11.69 -7.58
C PHE A 132 -8.45 11.86 -6.15
N ILE A 133 -8.16 10.75 -5.49
CA ILE A 133 -7.57 10.67 -4.17
C ILE A 133 -6.26 9.87 -4.29
N PRO A 134 -5.10 10.57 -4.35
CA PRO A 134 -3.81 9.91 -4.42
C PRO A 134 -3.51 9.19 -3.11
N VAL A 135 -2.93 7.97 -3.18
CA VAL A 135 -2.53 7.21 -1.99
C VAL A 135 -1.20 6.51 -2.25
N VAL A 136 -0.22 6.78 -1.41
CA VAL A 136 1.04 6.03 -1.39
C VAL A 136 1.02 5.09 -0.19
N VAL A 137 1.12 3.79 -0.45
CA VAL A 137 1.05 2.74 0.56
C VAL A 137 2.39 2.09 0.77
N PHE A 138 2.92 2.19 1.98
CA PHE A 138 4.10 1.45 2.39
C PHE A 138 3.71 0.17 3.13
N THR A 139 4.09 -0.99 2.58
CA THR A 139 3.74 -2.29 3.18
C THR A 139 4.67 -2.67 4.34
N ARG A 140 5.95 -2.30 4.27
CA ARG A 140 7.00 -2.75 5.20
C ARG A 140 7.72 -1.63 5.94
N ALA A 141 7.72 -0.41 5.40
CA ALA A 141 8.50 0.68 5.96
C ALA A 141 7.90 1.29 7.24
N ALA A 142 8.78 1.78 8.09
CA ALA A 142 8.44 2.71 9.16
C ALA A 142 8.61 4.15 8.65
N LEU A 143 7.54 4.90 8.60
CA LEU A 143 7.54 6.30 8.16
C LEU A 143 7.99 7.20 9.31
N LYS A 144 9.04 7.99 9.10
CA LYS A 144 9.69 8.88 10.09
C LYS A 144 10.06 10.23 9.47
N GLY A 145 9.09 10.88 8.83
CA GLY A 145 9.24 12.18 8.17
C GLY A 145 7.97 13.00 8.25
N GLU A 146 7.98 14.13 7.57
CA GLU A 146 6.83 15.05 7.45
C GLU A 146 6.10 14.72 6.14
N PHE A 147 5.35 13.63 6.16
CA PHE A 147 4.60 13.16 5.01
C PHE A 147 3.18 13.71 4.99
N SER A 148 2.63 13.89 3.80
CA SER A 148 1.22 14.24 3.65
C SER A 148 0.29 13.13 4.18
N ALA A 149 -0.97 13.47 4.38
CA ALA A 149 -1.99 12.51 4.78
C ALA A 149 -2.21 11.39 3.75
N HIS A 150 -1.75 11.60 2.50
CA HIS A 150 -1.85 10.61 1.41
C HIS A 150 -0.80 9.50 1.49
N VAL A 151 0.17 9.61 2.38
CA VAL A 151 1.21 8.60 2.61
C VAL A 151 0.85 7.78 3.83
N VAL A 152 0.51 6.52 3.60
CA VAL A 152 0.02 5.63 4.66
C VAL A 152 0.85 4.36 4.76
N ARG A 153 0.84 3.74 5.93
CA ARG A 153 1.29 2.36 6.09
C ARG A 153 0.13 1.42 5.80
N LEU A 154 0.42 0.18 5.42
CA LEU A 154 -0.59 -0.84 5.09
C LEU A 154 -1.74 -0.91 6.11
N LYS A 155 -1.42 -0.92 7.41
CA LYS A 155 -2.44 -0.94 8.48
C LYS A 155 -3.35 0.29 8.53
N GLY A 156 -2.92 1.40 7.93
CA GLY A 156 -3.66 2.66 7.86
C GLY A 156 -4.45 2.83 6.56
N LEU A 157 -4.30 1.92 5.59
CA LEU A 157 -4.92 2.04 4.27
C LEU A 157 -6.44 2.05 4.34
N ILE A 158 -7.03 1.02 4.91
CA ILE A 158 -8.49 0.90 5.01
C ILE A 158 -9.11 2.04 5.83
N PRO A 159 -8.61 2.38 7.04
CA PRO A 159 -9.06 3.58 7.76
C PRO A 159 -8.96 4.87 6.95
N TYR A 160 -7.88 5.01 6.14
CA TYR A 160 -7.70 6.18 5.28
C TYR A 160 -8.78 6.26 4.19
N ILE A 161 -9.07 5.16 3.49
CA ILE A 161 -10.11 5.10 2.46
C ILE A 161 -11.49 5.39 3.08
N LEU A 162 -11.82 4.70 4.15
CA LEU A 162 -13.15 4.77 4.80
C LEU A 162 -13.47 6.11 5.47
N LYS A 163 -12.47 6.96 5.75
CA LYS A 163 -12.76 8.32 6.26
C LYS A 163 -13.35 9.26 5.21
N ASN A 164 -13.19 8.94 3.91
CA ASN A 164 -13.77 9.73 2.83
C ASN A 164 -15.24 9.34 2.66
N LYS A 165 -16.16 10.24 3.04
CA LYS A 165 -17.62 9.98 3.09
C LYS A 165 -18.44 10.95 2.25
N THR A 166 -17.81 11.94 1.63
CA THR A 166 -18.49 12.90 0.77
C THR A 166 -18.72 12.28 -0.61
N SER A 167 -19.97 12.05 -0.99
CA SER A 167 -20.30 11.55 -2.33
C SER A 167 -19.85 12.54 -3.40
N ARG A 168 -19.15 12.06 -4.41
CA ARG A 168 -18.54 12.82 -5.51
C ARG A 168 -18.86 12.25 -6.88
N LEU A 169 -19.24 10.97 -6.95
CA LEU A 169 -19.53 10.26 -8.18
C LEU A 169 -20.92 9.62 -8.10
N SER A 170 -21.69 9.76 -9.18
CA SER A 170 -22.93 9.01 -9.38
C SER A 170 -22.62 7.56 -9.76
N ASP A 171 -23.62 6.69 -9.66
CA ASP A 171 -23.52 5.28 -10.04
C ASP A 171 -23.16 5.15 -11.52
N ASP A 172 -23.87 5.86 -12.41
CA ASP A 172 -23.58 5.86 -13.85
C ASP A 172 -22.13 6.26 -14.16
N LYS A 173 -21.61 7.27 -13.43
CA LYS A 173 -20.23 7.70 -13.64
C LYS A 173 -19.22 6.68 -13.12
N ARG A 174 -19.52 5.97 -12.03
CA ARG A 174 -18.69 4.87 -11.54
C ARG A 174 -18.61 3.73 -12.56
N ASP A 175 -19.77 3.33 -13.10
CA ASP A 175 -19.86 2.26 -14.10
C ASP A 175 -19.10 2.63 -15.38
N GLU A 176 -19.23 3.88 -15.87
CA GLU A 176 -18.44 4.39 -17.00
C GLU A 176 -16.94 4.29 -16.73
N ILE A 177 -16.48 4.68 -15.54
CA ILE A 177 -15.07 4.63 -15.16
C ILE A 177 -14.58 3.18 -15.15
N ILE A 178 -15.30 2.28 -14.49
CA ILE A 178 -14.96 0.86 -14.38
C ILE A 178 -14.86 0.26 -15.79
N GLN A 179 -15.85 0.51 -16.65
CA GLN A 179 -15.84 0.00 -18.03
C GLN A 179 -14.61 0.48 -18.79
N LYS A 180 -14.30 1.78 -18.77
CA LYS A 180 -13.13 2.34 -19.47
C LYS A 180 -11.81 1.73 -19.02
N LEU A 181 -11.63 1.54 -17.70
CA LEU A 181 -10.40 0.97 -17.14
C LEU A 181 -10.28 -0.54 -17.38
N THR A 182 -11.40 -1.27 -17.49
CA THR A 182 -11.40 -2.70 -17.78
C THR A 182 -11.15 -2.97 -19.26
N THR A 183 -11.81 -2.24 -20.16
CA THR A 183 -11.63 -2.41 -21.63
C THR A 183 -10.23 -2.01 -22.08
N GLY A 184 -9.62 -0.99 -21.47
CA GLY A 184 -8.24 -0.59 -21.75
C GLY A 184 -7.20 -1.67 -21.39
N ARG A 185 -7.52 -2.57 -20.46
CA ARG A 185 -6.69 -3.70 -20.08
C ARG A 185 -6.69 -4.81 -21.13
N GLU A 186 -7.88 -5.15 -21.67
CA GLU A 186 -8.04 -6.19 -22.69
C GLU A 186 -7.34 -5.85 -24.03
N ALA A 187 -7.16 -4.57 -24.33
CA ALA A 187 -6.46 -4.10 -25.53
C ALA A 187 -4.93 -4.14 -25.40
N SER A 188 -4.40 -4.45 -24.21
CA SER A 188 -2.95 -4.45 -23.91
C SER A 188 -2.38 -5.87 -23.73
N GLU A 189 -3.22 -6.90 -23.73
CA GLU A 189 -2.86 -8.33 -23.77
C GLU A 189 -2.83 -8.84 -25.22
#